data_494a542e9482ed5e21c13165b6968318
#
_entry.id   494a542e9482ed5e21c13165b6968318
#
_cell.length_a   1.000
_cell.length_b   1.000
_cell.length_c   1.000
_cell.angle_alpha   90.00
_cell.angle_beta   90.00
_cell.angle_gamma   90.00
#
_symmetry.space_group_name_H-M   'P 1'
#
loop_
_entity.id
_entity.type
_entity.pdbx_description
1 polymer ?
#
loop_
_entity_poly.entity_id
_entity_poly.type
_entity_poly.pdbx_seq_one_letter_code
_entity_poly.pdbx_strand_id
1 'polypeptide(L)'
;MPDRLKAVLAYFQQSVPFRLVPAAITTVFLVFMLLLPVPDGLTPKAWALVAIFLTTILAIILKVMPIGVMAMMAMTIVALSQVTSTSSKGAIADALSSLANPLIWLIVVAILVSRGLKKTGLGQRIGLMFISRLGRKTVGIGYGLAVCELVLAPFTPSNTARGGGIVHPIMKAIASAFGSDPAKGTERKMGTYLSLVNMHANTITSGMFITATAPNPLVVDYVARVTNQSLHLSWTTWALCMLLPGLTCLLLMPLLLSVLAPPEVKATPDAVDYARTELQRMGPLSGGERVMIGTFGILLVLWANLPAMVFGPAFTLDPTVVAFVGLFILIITGTIDWDDVLSEKSAWDTLIWFGALVMMAEQLNKTGVIAWFSALLKNGIVSAGLGWEAAAALLVLLFVFSHYFFASTTAHISAMMLAFLTVGAALVPPQYLTPFLLMMVAGSTIMMTLTHYATGTSPIIFGSGYVTLGTWWRVGFVMCVIELVIYAVLGVMWWKLLGIW
;
A
#
# COMPACT_ATOMS: atom_id res chain seq x y z
N MET A 1 -35.14 20.45 17.70
CA MET A 1 -34.40 20.71 16.46
C MET A 1 -35.44 21.04 15.38
N PRO A 2 -35.41 22.21 14.72
CA PRO A 2 -36.43 22.58 13.73
C PRO A 2 -36.52 21.54 12.62
N ASP A 3 -37.73 21.18 12.19
CA ASP A 3 -37.97 20.13 11.19
C ASP A 3 -37.25 20.38 9.85
N ARG A 4 -37.02 21.64 9.49
CA ARG A 4 -36.19 22.01 8.33
C ARG A 4 -34.75 21.53 8.43
N LEU A 5 -34.15 21.55 9.63
CA LEU A 5 -32.77 21.07 9.83
C LEU A 5 -32.70 19.55 9.74
N LYS A 6 -33.70 18.83 10.23
CA LYS A 6 -33.83 17.38 10.06
C LYS A 6 -33.99 16.97 8.59
N ALA A 7 -34.78 17.72 7.82
CA ALA A 7 -34.97 17.47 6.39
C ALA A 7 -33.68 17.72 5.59
N VAL A 8 -32.95 18.80 5.89
CA VAL A 8 -31.66 19.08 5.27
C VAL A 8 -30.63 18.01 5.63
N LEU A 9 -30.57 17.57 6.89
CA LEU A 9 -29.66 16.51 7.32
C LEU A 9 -30.02 15.15 6.70
N ALA A 10 -31.31 14.83 6.57
CA ALA A 10 -31.78 13.62 5.90
C ALA A 10 -31.43 13.62 4.39
N TYR A 11 -31.56 14.77 3.72
CA TYR A 11 -31.12 14.94 2.34
C TYR A 11 -29.61 14.70 2.16
N PHE A 12 -28.79 15.28 3.04
CA PHE A 12 -27.35 15.05 3.04
C PHE A 12 -26.98 13.59 3.34
N GLN A 13 -27.70 12.92 4.24
CA GLN A 13 -27.47 11.50 4.55
C GLN A 13 -27.85 10.55 3.41
N GLN A 14 -28.78 10.92 2.55
CA GLN A 14 -29.20 10.11 1.39
C GLN A 14 -28.31 10.30 0.17
N SER A 15 -27.72 11.49 -0.02
CA SER A 15 -26.92 11.82 -1.21
C SER A 15 -25.42 11.65 -1.04
N VAL A 16 -24.90 11.79 0.21
CA VAL A 16 -23.47 11.56 0.52
C VAL A 16 -23.41 10.87 1.89
N PRO A 17 -22.61 9.83 2.10
CA PRO A 17 -22.46 9.18 3.40
C PRO A 17 -21.71 10.08 4.40
N PHE A 18 -22.40 11.11 4.86
CA PHE A 18 -21.89 12.10 5.82
C PHE A 18 -22.15 11.62 7.24
N ARG A 19 -21.09 11.42 8.00
CA ARG A 19 -21.18 11.03 9.41
C ARG A 19 -21.05 12.24 10.32
N LEU A 20 -22.17 12.68 10.91
CA LEU A 20 -22.24 13.89 11.75
C LEU A 20 -21.27 13.88 12.93
N VAL A 21 -21.22 12.79 13.71
CA VAL A 21 -20.35 12.69 14.89
C VAL A 21 -18.86 12.76 14.51
N PRO A 22 -18.37 11.95 13.55
CA PRO A 22 -17.01 12.10 13.04
C PRO A 22 -16.71 13.50 12.51
N ALA A 23 -17.64 14.13 11.80
CA ALA A 23 -17.44 15.48 11.27
C ALA A 23 -17.33 16.52 12.38
N ALA A 24 -18.17 16.43 13.41
CA ALA A 24 -18.08 17.29 14.57
C ALA A 24 -16.73 17.14 15.29
N ILE A 25 -16.28 15.91 15.50
CA ILE A 25 -14.98 15.60 16.12
C ILE A 25 -13.84 16.25 15.32
N THR A 26 -13.82 16.08 14.00
CA THR A 26 -12.76 16.62 13.14
C THR A 26 -12.80 18.16 13.09
N THR A 27 -14.00 18.75 13.09
CA THR A 27 -14.15 20.22 13.14
C THR A 27 -13.65 20.78 14.47
N VAL A 28 -14.03 20.15 15.59
CA VAL A 28 -13.56 20.54 16.93
C VAL A 28 -12.04 20.38 17.00
N PHE A 29 -11.49 19.30 16.46
CA PHE A 29 -10.04 19.10 16.40
C PHE A 29 -9.33 20.18 15.61
N LEU A 30 -9.85 20.56 14.43
CA LEU A 30 -9.28 21.66 13.62
C LEU A 30 -9.28 22.97 14.40
N VAL A 31 -10.42 23.35 14.98
CA VAL A 31 -10.54 24.58 15.78
C VAL A 31 -9.59 24.53 16.97
N PHE A 32 -9.52 23.41 17.69
CA PHE A 32 -8.58 23.23 18.79
C PHE A 32 -7.14 23.44 18.37
N MET A 33 -6.70 22.81 17.27
CA MET A 33 -5.33 22.95 16.74
C MET A 33 -5.02 24.41 16.35
N LEU A 34 -5.97 25.13 15.76
CA LEU A 34 -5.80 26.54 15.36
C LEU A 34 -5.79 27.50 16.55
N LEU A 35 -6.39 27.14 17.69
CA LEU A 35 -6.37 27.92 18.92
C LEU A 35 -5.12 27.66 19.78
N LEU A 36 -4.39 26.59 19.54
CA LEU A 36 -3.12 26.33 20.23
C LEU A 36 -2.09 27.43 19.87
N PRO A 37 -1.20 27.78 20.81
CA PRO A 37 -0.08 28.67 20.49
C PRO A 37 0.80 28.01 19.41
N VAL A 38 1.28 28.85 18.48
CA VAL A 38 2.20 28.39 17.44
C VAL A 38 3.50 27.94 18.11
N PRO A 39 3.96 26.70 17.87
CA PRO A 39 5.22 26.22 18.44
C PRO A 39 6.42 27.07 18.00
N ASP A 40 7.40 27.21 18.89
CA ASP A 40 8.66 27.89 18.57
C ASP A 40 9.34 27.24 17.35
N GLY A 41 9.80 28.06 16.42
CA GLY A 41 10.41 27.66 15.18
C GLY A 41 9.46 27.44 14.01
N LEU A 42 8.13 27.59 14.18
CA LEU A 42 7.15 27.55 13.10
C LEU A 42 6.50 28.90 12.85
N THR A 43 6.09 29.14 11.61
CA THR A 43 5.23 30.29 11.28
C THR A 43 3.75 29.96 11.52
N PRO A 44 2.87 30.95 11.76
CA PRO A 44 1.42 30.72 11.89
C PRO A 44 0.81 30.01 10.69
N LYS A 45 1.29 30.30 9.47
CA LYS A 45 0.85 29.59 8.24
C LYS A 45 1.28 28.15 8.23
N ALA A 46 2.52 27.85 8.64
CA ALA A 46 3.01 26.47 8.74
C ALA A 46 2.21 25.66 9.76
N TRP A 47 1.89 26.25 10.93
CA TRP A 47 1.06 25.62 11.96
C TRP A 47 -0.38 25.39 11.49
N ALA A 48 -0.98 26.34 10.79
CA ALA A 48 -2.30 26.17 10.19
C ALA A 48 -2.30 25.04 9.14
N LEU A 49 -1.23 24.91 8.35
CA LEU A 49 -1.08 23.79 7.40
C LEU A 49 -0.97 22.43 8.12
N VAL A 50 -0.26 22.37 9.26
CA VAL A 50 -0.24 21.17 10.14
C VAL A 50 -1.64 20.84 10.63
N ALA A 51 -2.39 21.84 11.10
CA ALA A 51 -3.76 21.65 11.57
C ALA A 51 -4.68 21.10 10.47
N ILE A 52 -4.61 21.64 9.25
CA ILE A 52 -5.36 21.16 8.08
C ILE A 52 -4.97 19.73 7.75
N PHE A 53 -3.66 19.42 7.68
CA PHE A 53 -3.15 18.09 7.35
C PHE A 53 -3.60 17.05 8.36
N LEU A 54 -3.36 17.26 9.65
CA LEU A 54 -3.74 16.31 10.72
C LEU A 54 -5.26 16.12 10.78
N THR A 55 -6.04 17.20 10.59
CA THR A 55 -7.49 17.12 10.51
C THR A 55 -7.95 16.29 9.32
N THR A 56 -7.30 16.45 8.16
CA THR A 56 -7.60 15.64 6.97
C THR A 56 -7.33 14.17 7.22
N ILE A 57 -6.17 13.83 7.80
CA ILE A 57 -5.84 12.45 8.18
C ILE A 57 -6.86 11.90 9.18
N LEU A 58 -7.20 12.65 10.22
CA LEU A 58 -8.21 12.26 11.21
C LEU A 58 -9.58 12.02 10.57
N ALA A 59 -10.00 12.89 9.64
CA ALA A 59 -11.27 12.77 8.94
C ALA A 59 -11.32 11.52 8.04
N ILE A 60 -10.20 11.16 7.39
CA ILE A 60 -10.04 9.93 6.62
C ILE A 60 -10.14 8.70 7.54
N ILE A 61 -9.44 8.72 8.69
CA ILE A 61 -9.46 7.63 9.68
C ILE A 61 -10.87 7.41 10.22
N LEU A 62 -11.56 8.47 10.59
CA LEU A 62 -12.93 8.45 11.12
C LEU A 62 -13.98 8.19 10.04
N LYS A 63 -13.57 8.14 8.77
CA LYS A 63 -14.47 7.92 7.60
C LYS A 63 -15.62 8.93 7.60
N VAL A 64 -15.32 10.21 7.74
CA VAL A 64 -16.30 11.30 7.69
C VAL A 64 -17.03 11.26 6.36
N MET A 65 -16.27 11.16 5.25
CA MET A 65 -16.71 10.99 3.87
C MET A 65 -15.75 10.06 3.11
N PRO A 66 -16.06 9.67 1.85
CA PRO A 66 -15.11 8.99 0.98
C PRO A 66 -13.78 9.76 0.88
N ILE A 67 -12.67 9.02 0.80
CA ILE A 67 -11.32 9.59 0.86
C ILE A 67 -11.08 10.67 -0.20
N GLY A 68 -11.54 10.46 -1.44
CA GLY A 68 -11.42 11.45 -2.53
C GLY A 68 -12.14 12.76 -2.22
N VAL A 69 -13.33 12.68 -1.59
CA VAL A 69 -14.09 13.88 -1.17
C VAL A 69 -13.33 14.64 -0.09
N MET A 70 -12.80 13.94 0.93
CA MET A 70 -12.00 14.57 1.98
C MET A 70 -10.74 15.23 1.41
N ALA A 71 -10.11 14.59 0.44
CA ALA A 71 -8.95 15.12 -0.26
C ALA A 71 -9.27 16.41 -1.03
N MET A 72 -10.37 16.43 -1.79
CA MET A 72 -10.83 17.63 -2.50
C MET A 72 -11.17 18.78 -1.53
N MET A 73 -11.79 18.46 -0.39
CA MET A 73 -12.04 19.45 0.67
C MET A 73 -10.74 20.01 1.23
N ALA A 74 -9.75 19.15 1.51
CA ALA A 74 -8.44 19.58 2.00
C ALA A 74 -7.73 20.52 1.00
N MET A 75 -7.69 20.16 -0.29
CA MET A 75 -7.14 21.02 -1.36
C MET A 75 -7.88 22.37 -1.41
N THR A 76 -9.20 22.35 -1.30
CA THR A 76 -10.02 23.58 -1.27
C THR A 76 -9.69 24.44 -0.05
N ILE A 77 -9.55 23.85 1.14
CA ILE A 77 -9.21 24.58 2.38
C ILE A 77 -7.80 25.18 2.27
N VAL A 78 -6.82 24.43 1.75
CA VAL A 78 -5.45 24.92 1.53
C VAL A 78 -5.46 26.12 0.57
N ALA A 79 -6.20 26.03 -0.55
CA ALA A 79 -6.31 27.11 -1.52
C ALA A 79 -7.00 28.35 -0.95
N LEU A 80 -8.12 28.18 -0.22
CA LEU A 80 -8.89 29.28 0.38
C LEU A 80 -8.14 29.99 1.51
N SER A 81 -7.47 29.22 2.37
CA SER A 81 -6.74 29.76 3.53
C SER A 81 -5.41 30.44 3.16
N GLN A 82 -4.92 30.25 1.94
CA GLN A 82 -3.65 30.79 1.44
C GLN A 82 -2.46 30.50 2.38
N VAL A 83 -2.48 29.34 3.05
CA VAL A 83 -1.42 28.93 3.98
C VAL A 83 -0.09 28.65 3.29
N THR A 84 -0.12 28.31 1.99
CA THR A 84 1.06 27.97 1.19
C THR A 84 1.58 29.13 0.36
N SER A 85 0.78 30.19 0.16
CA SER A 85 1.13 31.31 -0.70
C SER A 85 0.59 32.63 -0.14
N THR A 86 1.07 33.77 -0.68
CA THR A 86 0.57 35.10 -0.37
C THR A 86 -0.54 35.57 -1.32
N SER A 87 -0.81 34.79 -2.37
CA SER A 87 -1.86 35.12 -3.36
C SER A 87 -2.78 33.92 -3.59
N SER A 88 -4.06 34.20 -3.88
CA SER A 88 -5.04 33.16 -4.22
C SER A 88 -4.62 32.33 -5.43
N LYS A 89 -4.03 32.98 -6.46
CA LYS A 89 -3.51 32.28 -7.65
C LYS A 89 -2.36 31.33 -7.32
N GLY A 90 -1.45 31.74 -6.43
CA GLY A 90 -0.36 30.90 -5.95
C GLY A 90 -0.88 29.73 -5.10
N ALA A 91 -1.82 30.00 -4.18
CA ALA A 91 -2.38 28.97 -3.31
C ALA A 91 -3.12 27.87 -4.08
N ILE A 92 -3.90 28.21 -5.12
CA ILE A 92 -4.54 27.17 -5.97
C ILE A 92 -3.51 26.43 -6.83
N ALA A 93 -2.46 27.09 -7.33
CA ALA A 93 -1.37 26.42 -8.05
C ALA A 93 -0.65 25.43 -7.13
N ASP A 94 -0.35 25.80 -5.88
CA ASP A 94 0.22 24.90 -4.88
C ASP A 94 -0.72 23.73 -4.57
N ALA A 95 -2.02 23.99 -4.36
CA ALA A 95 -3.00 22.94 -4.08
C ALA A 95 -3.12 21.89 -5.19
N LEU A 96 -2.89 22.26 -6.45
CA LEU A 96 -2.95 21.37 -7.61
C LEU A 96 -1.57 20.82 -8.04
N SER A 97 -0.48 21.27 -7.40
CA SER A 97 0.90 21.00 -7.87
C SER A 97 1.22 19.52 -8.03
N SER A 98 0.74 18.68 -7.12
CA SER A 98 1.01 17.24 -7.14
C SER A 98 0.27 16.48 -8.23
N LEU A 99 -0.80 17.03 -8.82
CA LEU A 99 -1.53 16.35 -9.88
C LEU A 99 -0.71 16.19 -11.17
N ALA A 100 0.37 16.98 -11.34
CA ALA A 100 1.34 16.84 -12.41
C ALA A 100 2.53 15.94 -12.06
N ASN A 101 2.57 15.36 -10.83
CA ASN A 101 3.69 14.55 -10.39
C ASN A 101 3.72 13.20 -11.12
N PRO A 102 4.83 12.83 -11.81
CA PRO A 102 4.94 11.58 -12.55
C PRO A 102 4.68 10.34 -11.68
N LEU A 103 5.10 10.33 -10.40
CA LEU A 103 4.87 9.19 -9.50
C LEU A 103 3.39 8.89 -9.30
N ILE A 104 2.54 9.92 -9.23
CA ILE A 104 1.09 9.74 -9.08
C ILE A 104 0.52 9.13 -10.36
N TRP A 105 0.96 9.62 -11.52
CA TRP A 105 0.55 9.06 -12.81
C TRP A 105 1.06 7.63 -13.01
N LEU A 106 2.25 7.27 -12.53
CA LEU A 106 2.71 5.88 -12.52
C LEU A 106 1.66 4.96 -11.84
N ILE A 107 1.18 5.36 -10.67
CA ILE A 107 0.20 4.57 -9.90
C ILE A 107 -1.14 4.50 -10.63
N VAL A 108 -1.64 5.65 -11.09
CA VAL A 108 -2.93 5.75 -11.80
C VAL A 108 -2.93 4.86 -13.04
N VAL A 109 -1.91 5.02 -13.89
CA VAL A 109 -1.79 4.27 -15.15
C VAL A 109 -1.61 2.78 -14.89
N ALA A 110 -0.82 2.40 -13.89
CA ALA A 110 -0.66 1.01 -13.56
C ALA A 110 -1.94 0.37 -12.98
N ILE A 111 -2.80 1.13 -12.26
CA ILE A 111 -4.16 0.66 -11.90
C ILE A 111 -5.00 0.43 -13.16
N LEU A 112 -4.94 1.35 -14.15
CA LEU A 112 -5.63 1.19 -15.42
C LEU A 112 -5.15 -0.04 -16.19
N VAL A 113 -3.84 -0.30 -16.24
CA VAL A 113 -3.26 -1.53 -16.81
C VAL A 113 -3.79 -2.77 -16.11
N SER A 114 -3.89 -2.74 -14.77
CA SER A 114 -4.40 -3.87 -13.99
C SER A 114 -5.88 -4.21 -14.26
N ARG A 115 -6.66 -3.28 -14.82
CA ARG A 115 -8.02 -3.52 -15.31
C ARG A 115 -8.06 -4.66 -16.32
N GLY A 116 -7.03 -4.74 -17.21
CA GLY A 116 -6.91 -5.81 -18.19
C GLY A 116 -6.84 -7.20 -17.56
N LEU A 117 -6.21 -7.37 -16.39
CA LEU A 117 -6.20 -8.66 -15.66
C LEU A 117 -7.60 -9.13 -15.28
N LYS A 118 -8.45 -8.21 -14.81
CA LYS A 118 -9.83 -8.54 -14.45
C LYS A 118 -10.67 -8.84 -15.70
N LYS A 119 -10.55 -8.00 -16.72
CA LYS A 119 -11.35 -8.10 -17.96
C LYS A 119 -11.02 -9.39 -18.72
N THR A 120 -9.75 -9.80 -18.77
CA THR A 120 -9.31 -11.01 -19.47
C THR A 120 -9.47 -12.30 -18.67
N GLY A 121 -9.56 -12.21 -17.34
CA GLY A 121 -9.57 -13.38 -16.45
C GLY A 121 -8.20 -14.02 -16.21
N LEU A 122 -7.11 -13.42 -16.73
CA LEU A 122 -5.76 -13.97 -16.61
C LEU A 122 -5.34 -14.19 -15.14
N GLY A 123 -5.70 -13.27 -14.25
CA GLY A 123 -5.40 -13.40 -12.81
C GLY A 123 -6.04 -14.64 -12.20
N GLN A 124 -7.30 -14.94 -12.53
CA GLN A 124 -7.98 -16.16 -12.09
C GLN A 124 -7.32 -17.41 -12.65
N ARG A 125 -6.96 -17.43 -13.93
CA ARG A 125 -6.25 -18.55 -14.57
C ARG A 125 -4.93 -18.83 -13.87
N ILE A 126 -4.13 -17.81 -13.57
CA ILE A 126 -2.86 -17.96 -12.85
C ILE A 126 -3.08 -18.63 -11.49
N GLY A 127 -4.05 -18.16 -10.71
CA GLY A 127 -4.39 -18.74 -9.42
C GLY A 127 -4.78 -20.20 -9.51
N LEU A 128 -5.70 -20.54 -10.42
CA LEU A 128 -6.15 -21.92 -10.65
C LEU A 128 -5.00 -22.83 -11.14
N MET A 129 -4.09 -22.30 -11.97
CA MET A 129 -2.89 -23.05 -12.39
C MET A 129 -2.03 -23.50 -11.22
N PHE A 130 -1.77 -22.62 -10.25
CA PHE A 130 -0.96 -22.99 -9.08
C PHE A 130 -1.71 -23.94 -8.14
N ILE A 131 -3.02 -23.75 -7.96
CA ILE A 131 -3.84 -24.64 -7.13
C ILE A 131 -3.94 -26.03 -7.78
N SER A 132 -4.05 -26.14 -9.10
CA SER A 132 -4.09 -27.43 -9.80
C SER A 132 -2.79 -28.26 -9.63
N ARG A 133 -1.68 -27.59 -9.28
CA ARG A 133 -0.38 -28.26 -9.04
C ARG A 133 -0.10 -28.51 -7.55
N LEU A 134 -0.46 -27.57 -6.69
CA LEU A 134 -0.09 -27.55 -5.26
C LEU A 134 -1.25 -27.92 -4.33
N GLY A 135 -2.50 -27.93 -4.81
CA GLY A 135 -3.73 -27.98 -4.02
C GLY A 135 -4.08 -29.31 -3.35
N ARG A 136 -3.23 -30.34 -3.37
CA ARG A 136 -3.51 -31.63 -2.73
C ARG A 136 -3.62 -31.59 -1.20
N LYS A 137 -3.08 -30.54 -0.58
CA LYS A 137 -3.15 -30.25 0.87
C LYS A 137 -3.55 -28.81 1.05
N THR A 138 -4.22 -28.50 2.15
CA THR A 138 -4.63 -27.10 2.46
C THR A 138 -3.44 -26.15 2.52
N VAL A 139 -2.30 -26.60 3.07
CA VAL A 139 -1.05 -25.81 3.05
C VAL A 139 -0.56 -25.58 1.62
N GLY A 140 -0.72 -26.58 0.75
CA GLY A 140 -0.39 -26.46 -0.68
C GLY A 140 -1.29 -25.46 -1.41
N ILE A 141 -2.58 -25.37 -1.07
CA ILE A 141 -3.46 -24.29 -1.55
C ILE A 141 -2.92 -22.95 -1.09
N GLY A 142 -2.49 -22.84 0.19
CA GLY A 142 -1.86 -21.65 0.73
C GLY A 142 -0.65 -21.21 -0.10
N TYR A 143 0.24 -22.13 -0.45
CA TYR A 143 1.37 -21.86 -1.36
C TYR A 143 0.90 -21.44 -2.76
N GLY A 144 -0.14 -22.07 -3.29
CA GLY A 144 -0.72 -21.70 -4.57
C GLY A 144 -1.21 -20.27 -4.61
N LEU A 145 -1.89 -19.81 -3.54
CA LEU A 145 -2.33 -18.42 -3.39
C LEU A 145 -1.13 -17.47 -3.23
N ALA A 146 -0.12 -17.85 -2.44
CA ALA A 146 1.07 -17.03 -2.22
C ALA A 146 1.88 -16.83 -3.52
N VAL A 147 2.06 -17.88 -4.32
CA VAL A 147 2.74 -17.79 -5.62
C VAL A 147 1.89 -16.98 -6.62
N CYS A 148 0.56 -17.10 -6.60
CA CYS A 148 -0.33 -16.26 -7.39
C CYS A 148 -0.13 -14.78 -7.06
N GLU A 149 -0.10 -14.42 -5.77
CA GLU A 149 0.19 -13.06 -5.31
C GLU A 149 1.56 -12.58 -5.80
N LEU A 150 2.60 -13.41 -5.67
CA LEU A 150 3.96 -13.08 -6.10
C LEU A 150 4.04 -12.78 -7.61
N VAL A 151 3.42 -13.61 -8.44
CA VAL A 151 3.43 -13.46 -9.90
C VAL A 151 2.66 -12.20 -10.34
N LEU A 152 1.58 -11.86 -9.65
CA LEU A 152 0.75 -10.70 -9.99
C LEU A 152 1.30 -9.38 -9.41
N ALA A 153 2.10 -9.44 -8.34
CA ALA A 153 2.56 -8.27 -7.61
C ALA A 153 3.28 -7.22 -8.45
N PRO A 154 4.24 -7.56 -9.32
CA PRO A 154 4.97 -6.58 -10.13
C PRO A 154 4.07 -5.74 -11.05
N PHE A 155 2.91 -6.28 -11.43
CA PHE A 155 2.04 -5.71 -12.47
C PHE A 155 0.76 -5.07 -11.92
N THR A 156 0.51 -5.22 -10.61
CA THR A 156 -0.75 -4.78 -10.01
C THR A 156 -0.46 -3.83 -8.83
N PRO A 157 -0.38 -2.52 -9.07
CA PRO A 157 0.00 -1.54 -8.05
C PRO A 157 -1.09 -1.26 -7.02
N SER A 158 -2.21 -1.95 -7.12
CA SER A 158 -3.25 -1.98 -6.10
C SER A 158 -3.26 -3.33 -5.42
N ASN A 159 -2.67 -3.40 -4.24
CA ASN A 159 -2.73 -4.59 -3.39
C ASN A 159 -4.19 -4.99 -3.07
N THR A 160 -5.09 -4.02 -2.97
CA THR A 160 -6.54 -4.23 -2.82
C THR A 160 -7.15 -4.93 -4.03
N ALA A 161 -6.82 -4.49 -5.24
CA ALA A 161 -7.33 -5.11 -6.46
C ALA A 161 -6.77 -6.54 -6.63
N ARG A 162 -5.51 -6.76 -6.26
CA ARG A 162 -4.84 -8.07 -6.34
C ARG A 162 -5.35 -9.03 -5.27
N GLY A 163 -5.13 -8.73 -4.00
CA GLY A 163 -5.49 -9.60 -2.88
C GLY A 163 -6.99 -9.70 -2.65
N GLY A 164 -7.71 -8.56 -2.71
CA GLY A 164 -9.15 -8.53 -2.50
C GLY A 164 -9.99 -8.83 -3.74
N GLY A 165 -9.52 -8.41 -4.92
CA GLY A 165 -10.30 -8.52 -6.16
C GLY A 165 -10.00 -9.73 -7.02
N ILE A 166 -8.84 -10.36 -6.89
CA ILE A 166 -8.43 -11.54 -7.68
C ILE A 166 -8.26 -12.76 -6.78
N VAL A 167 -7.36 -12.69 -5.80
CA VAL A 167 -6.99 -13.87 -5.00
C VAL A 167 -8.07 -14.26 -4.00
N HIS A 168 -8.71 -13.28 -3.35
CA HIS A 168 -9.76 -13.55 -2.36
C HIS A 168 -10.99 -14.30 -2.94
N PRO A 169 -11.55 -13.95 -4.11
CA PRO A 169 -12.61 -14.72 -4.73
C PRO A 169 -12.24 -16.18 -5.00
N ILE A 170 -11.02 -16.44 -5.45
CA ILE A 170 -10.51 -17.80 -5.68
C ILE A 170 -10.45 -18.58 -4.36
N MET A 171 -9.86 -17.96 -3.33
CA MET A 171 -9.80 -18.51 -1.98
C MET A 171 -11.19 -18.86 -1.46
N LYS A 172 -12.14 -17.92 -1.58
CA LYS A 172 -13.52 -18.09 -1.10
C LYS A 172 -14.25 -19.22 -1.83
N ALA A 173 -14.10 -19.34 -3.15
CA ALA A 173 -14.70 -20.40 -3.94
C ALA A 173 -14.19 -21.78 -3.48
N ILE A 174 -12.89 -21.93 -3.24
CA ILE A 174 -12.30 -23.16 -2.74
C ILE A 174 -12.80 -23.46 -1.32
N ALA A 175 -12.75 -22.50 -0.42
CA ALA A 175 -13.24 -22.67 0.96
C ALA A 175 -14.70 -23.15 0.98
N SER A 176 -15.55 -22.52 0.16
CA SER A 176 -16.96 -22.92 0.01
C SER A 176 -17.13 -24.34 -0.53
N ALA A 177 -16.34 -24.75 -1.55
CA ALA A 177 -16.38 -26.08 -2.12
C ALA A 177 -16.07 -27.19 -1.08
N PHE A 178 -15.24 -26.87 -0.08
CA PHE A 178 -14.94 -27.77 1.05
C PHE A 178 -15.87 -27.54 2.26
N GLY A 179 -16.97 -26.83 2.10
CA GLY A 179 -17.96 -26.59 3.15
C GLY A 179 -17.42 -25.74 4.31
N SER A 180 -16.41 -24.90 4.04
CA SER A 180 -15.96 -23.87 4.98
C SER A 180 -16.80 -22.59 4.76
N ASP A 181 -17.70 -22.32 5.69
CA ASP A 181 -18.70 -21.25 5.58
C ASP A 181 -18.86 -20.55 6.94
N PRO A 182 -18.55 -19.25 7.05
CA PRO A 182 -18.72 -18.49 8.28
C PRO A 182 -20.18 -18.46 8.79
N ALA A 183 -21.17 -18.43 7.87
CA ALA A 183 -22.58 -18.42 8.24
C ALA A 183 -23.03 -19.73 8.94
N LYS A 184 -22.26 -20.81 8.75
CA LYS A 184 -22.51 -22.14 9.34
C LYS A 184 -21.57 -22.48 10.49
N GLY A 185 -20.68 -21.54 10.90
CA GLY A 185 -19.68 -21.76 11.94
C GLY A 185 -18.61 -22.79 11.54
N THR A 186 -18.34 -22.96 10.23
CA THR A 186 -17.38 -23.93 9.72
C THR A 186 -16.15 -23.25 9.09
N GLU A 187 -15.90 -21.99 9.42
CA GLU A 187 -14.80 -21.18 8.90
C GLU A 187 -13.42 -21.80 9.17
N ARG A 188 -13.29 -22.54 10.29
CA ARG A 188 -12.05 -23.20 10.71
C ARG A 188 -11.69 -24.43 9.86
N LYS A 189 -12.61 -24.97 9.09
CA LYS A 189 -12.28 -26.08 8.17
C LYS A 189 -11.05 -25.74 7.32
N MET A 190 -11.06 -24.59 6.65
CA MET A 190 -9.90 -24.07 5.94
C MET A 190 -9.97 -22.55 5.69
N GLY A 191 -11.15 -21.93 5.75
CA GLY A 191 -11.36 -20.54 5.35
C GLY A 191 -10.56 -19.57 6.22
N THR A 192 -10.49 -19.78 7.54
CA THR A 192 -9.66 -18.97 8.45
C THR A 192 -8.20 -18.97 8.01
N TYR A 193 -7.62 -20.16 7.82
CA TYR A 193 -6.23 -20.32 7.39
C TYR A 193 -5.98 -19.66 6.02
N LEU A 194 -6.80 -19.97 5.02
CA LEU A 194 -6.63 -19.42 3.66
C LEU A 194 -6.84 -17.91 3.59
N SER A 195 -7.75 -17.35 4.39
CA SER A 195 -7.94 -15.89 4.49
C SER A 195 -6.70 -15.20 5.05
N LEU A 196 -6.10 -15.77 6.11
CA LEU A 196 -4.85 -15.27 6.66
C LEU A 196 -3.69 -15.41 5.68
N VAL A 197 -3.58 -16.54 4.97
CA VAL A 197 -2.59 -16.72 3.89
C VAL A 197 -2.76 -15.66 2.81
N ASN A 198 -3.98 -15.42 2.32
CA ASN A 198 -4.24 -14.39 1.31
C ASN A 198 -3.80 -13.01 1.80
N MET A 199 -4.13 -12.65 3.04
CA MET A 199 -3.74 -11.35 3.61
C MET A 199 -2.22 -11.20 3.73
N HIS A 200 -1.54 -12.16 4.35
CA HIS A 200 -0.10 -12.08 4.56
C HIS A 200 0.70 -12.23 3.26
N ALA A 201 0.28 -13.07 2.31
CA ALA A 201 0.89 -13.13 0.98
C ALA A 201 0.79 -11.77 0.27
N ASN A 202 -0.37 -11.11 0.36
CA ASN A 202 -0.58 -9.81 -0.24
C ASN A 202 0.31 -8.72 0.39
N THR A 203 0.47 -8.70 1.71
CA THR A 203 1.34 -7.72 2.40
C THR A 203 2.82 -7.95 2.08
N ILE A 204 3.31 -9.18 2.16
CA ILE A 204 4.70 -9.54 1.85
C ILE A 204 5.05 -9.16 0.40
N THR A 205 4.23 -9.58 -0.56
CA THR A 205 4.50 -9.30 -1.98
C THR A 205 4.36 -7.82 -2.33
N SER A 206 3.56 -7.06 -1.58
CA SER A 206 3.47 -5.60 -1.71
C SER A 206 4.78 -4.90 -1.38
N GLY A 207 5.59 -5.45 -0.47
CA GLY A 207 6.94 -4.95 -0.15
C GLY A 207 8.01 -5.36 -1.15
N MET A 208 7.81 -6.44 -1.92
CA MET A 208 8.85 -6.99 -2.79
C MET A 208 9.10 -6.18 -4.07
N PHE A 209 8.14 -5.41 -4.56
CA PHE A 209 8.25 -4.64 -5.80
C PHE A 209 7.72 -3.22 -5.61
N ILE A 210 8.40 -2.23 -6.20
CA ILE A 210 7.95 -0.82 -6.17
C ILE A 210 6.51 -0.72 -6.70
N THR A 211 6.23 -1.42 -7.78
CA THR A 211 4.93 -1.39 -8.47
C THR A 211 3.85 -2.25 -7.81
N ALA A 212 4.10 -2.88 -6.66
CA ALA A 212 3.14 -3.80 -6.04
C ALA A 212 2.09 -3.13 -5.13
N THR A 213 2.33 -1.91 -4.71
CA THR A 213 1.35 -1.09 -3.97
C THR A 213 1.60 0.39 -4.19
N ALA A 214 0.52 1.18 -4.17
CA ALA A 214 0.54 2.60 -4.51
C ALA A 214 1.55 3.47 -3.72
N PRO A 215 1.75 3.32 -2.40
CA PRO A 215 2.66 4.18 -1.65
C PRO A 215 4.16 3.88 -1.85
N ASN A 216 4.57 2.75 -2.45
CA ASN A 216 5.99 2.43 -2.60
C ASN A 216 6.78 3.47 -3.42
N PRO A 217 6.29 4.01 -4.54
CA PRO A 217 6.98 5.08 -5.25
C PRO A 217 7.20 6.34 -4.39
N LEU A 218 6.28 6.65 -3.47
CA LEU A 218 6.45 7.76 -2.54
C LEU A 218 7.59 7.50 -1.54
N VAL A 219 7.73 6.26 -1.09
CA VAL A 219 8.86 5.85 -0.22
C VAL A 219 10.19 6.03 -0.97
N VAL A 220 10.25 5.66 -2.26
CA VAL A 220 11.44 5.88 -3.11
C VAL A 220 11.79 7.36 -3.16
N ASP A 221 10.82 8.24 -3.41
CA ASP A 221 11.02 9.69 -3.46
C ASP A 221 11.54 10.23 -2.10
N TYR A 222 10.97 9.78 -0.98
CA TYR A 222 11.41 10.20 0.35
C TYR A 222 12.84 9.74 0.67
N VAL A 223 13.21 8.51 0.32
CA VAL A 223 14.58 8.02 0.47
C VAL A 223 15.55 8.86 -0.38
N ALA A 224 15.21 9.14 -1.63
CA ALA A 224 16.02 9.96 -2.50
C ALA A 224 16.23 11.39 -1.96
N ARG A 225 15.18 12.00 -1.41
CA ARG A 225 15.25 13.35 -0.77
C ARG A 225 16.17 13.36 0.44
N VAL A 226 16.00 12.38 1.35
CA VAL A 226 16.78 12.32 2.60
C VAL A 226 18.26 12.03 2.35
N THR A 227 18.58 11.32 1.28
CA THR A 227 19.95 10.98 0.88
C THR A 227 20.56 11.95 -0.12
N ASN A 228 19.88 13.06 -0.44
CA ASN A 228 20.30 13.99 -1.50
C ASN A 228 20.63 13.27 -2.82
N GLN A 229 19.79 12.32 -3.22
CA GLN A 229 19.91 11.49 -4.43
C GLN A 229 21.10 10.52 -4.44
N SER A 230 21.83 10.35 -3.33
CA SER A 230 22.98 9.42 -3.27
C SER A 230 22.55 7.95 -3.26
N LEU A 231 21.37 7.63 -2.72
CA LEU A 231 20.77 6.30 -2.78
C LEU A 231 19.58 6.30 -3.74
N HIS A 232 19.78 5.71 -4.90
CA HIS A 232 18.71 5.58 -5.91
C HIS A 232 18.12 4.19 -5.89
N LEU A 233 16.89 4.06 -5.36
CA LEU A 233 16.13 2.83 -5.36
C LEU A 233 15.39 2.66 -6.68
N SER A 234 16.12 2.20 -7.73
CA SER A 234 15.48 1.78 -8.99
C SER A 234 14.54 0.59 -8.76
N TRP A 235 13.67 0.30 -9.73
CA TRP A 235 12.79 -0.87 -9.65
C TRP A 235 13.57 -2.16 -9.39
N THR A 236 14.70 -2.35 -10.09
CA THR A 236 15.57 -3.53 -9.95
C THR A 236 16.28 -3.54 -8.60
N THR A 237 16.84 -2.39 -8.16
CA THR A 237 17.50 -2.28 -6.85
C THR A 237 16.55 -2.63 -5.72
N TRP A 238 15.33 -2.07 -5.75
CA TRP A 238 14.29 -2.40 -4.77
C TRP A 238 13.98 -3.90 -4.78
N ALA A 239 13.66 -4.46 -5.96
CA ALA A 239 13.31 -5.87 -6.09
C ALA A 239 14.44 -6.78 -5.59
N LEU A 240 15.70 -6.49 -5.92
CA LEU A 240 16.85 -7.24 -5.43
C LEU A 240 17.03 -7.13 -3.91
N CYS A 241 16.89 -5.92 -3.34
CA CYS A 241 16.98 -5.72 -1.90
C CYS A 241 15.92 -6.52 -1.13
N MET A 242 14.70 -6.56 -1.65
CA MET A 242 13.57 -7.21 -0.98
C MET A 242 13.44 -8.71 -1.34
N LEU A 243 14.21 -9.22 -2.33
CA LEU A 243 14.03 -10.56 -2.88
C LEU A 243 14.24 -11.65 -1.83
N LEU A 244 15.43 -11.73 -1.24
CA LEU A 244 15.74 -12.83 -0.32
C LEU A 244 14.92 -12.78 0.97
N PRO A 245 14.83 -11.65 1.70
CA PRO A 245 14.00 -11.60 2.90
C PRO A 245 12.51 -11.78 2.58
N GLY A 246 12.00 -11.18 1.49
CA GLY A 246 10.61 -11.32 1.08
C GLY A 246 10.25 -12.74 0.67
N LEU A 247 11.08 -13.42 -0.11
CA LEU A 247 10.89 -14.84 -0.45
C LEU A 247 10.94 -15.73 0.79
N THR A 248 11.84 -15.44 1.73
CA THR A 248 11.90 -16.18 3.00
C THR A 248 10.61 -16.03 3.79
N CYS A 249 10.11 -14.80 3.94
CA CYS A 249 8.81 -14.55 4.56
C CYS A 249 7.69 -15.31 3.83
N LEU A 250 7.64 -15.24 2.51
CA LEU A 250 6.60 -15.87 1.70
C LEU A 250 6.63 -17.40 1.76
N LEU A 251 7.81 -18.00 1.86
CA LEU A 251 7.97 -19.44 2.00
C LEU A 251 7.63 -19.94 3.41
N LEU A 252 7.99 -19.20 4.44
CA LEU A 252 7.69 -19.57 5.83
C LEU A 252 6.25 -19.32 6.22
N MET A 253 5.63 -18.28 5.65
CA MET A 253 4.30 -17.78 6.04
C MET A 253 3.20 -18.86 6.01
N PRO A 254 3.00 -19.69 4.95
CA PRO A 254 1.94 -20.70 4.97
C PRO A 254 2.16 -21.77 6.04
N LEU A 255 3.42 -22.12 6.36
CA LEU A 255 3.74 -23.06 7.42
C LEU A 255 3.45 -22.45 8.80
N LEU A 256 3.91 -21.24 9.05
CA LEU A 256 3.66 -20.54 10.32
C LEU A 256 2.17 -20.37 10.56
N LEU A 257 1.41 -19.95 9.56
CA LEU A 257 -0.03 -19.82 9.66
C LEU A 257 -0.74 -21.16 9.88
N SER A 258 -0.21 -22.28 9.36
CA SER A 258 -0.77 -23.61 9.63
C SER A 258 -0.61 -24.05 11.09
N VAL A 259 0.31 -23.42 11.83
CA VAL A 259 0.49 -23.60 13.28
C VAL A 259 -0.33 -22.58 14.06
N LEU A 260 -0.33 -21.31 13.67
CA LEU A 260 -1.00 -20.21 14.36
C LEU A 260 -2.54 -20.26 14.23
N ALA A 261 -3.04 -20.76 13.09
CA ALA A 261 -4.45 -20.92 12.75
C ALA A 261 -4.65 -22.23 11.96
N PRO A 262 -4.50 -23.41 12.62
CA PRO A 262 -4.48 -24.70 11.93
C PRO A 262 -5.81 -24.99 11.23
N PRO A 263 -5.81 -25.36 9.94
CA PRO A 263 -7.00 -25.80 9.25
C PRO A 263 -7.41 -27.20 9.74
N GLU A 264 -8.71 -27.43 9.89
CA GLU A 264 -9.25 -28.74 10.28
C GLU A 264 -9.14 -29.73 9.12
N VAL A 265 -9.41 -29.27 7.89
CA VAL A 265 -9.24 -30.05 6.66
C VAL A 265 -7.78 -29.92 6.20
N LYS A 266 -7.04 -31.03 6.21
CA LYS A 266 -5.62 -31.05 5.83
C LYS A 266 -5.37 -31.58 4.42
N ALA A 267 -6.17 -32.57 3.98
CA ALA A 267 -6.09 -33.18 2.65
C ALA A 267 -7.20 -32.62 1.75
N THR A 268 -6.84 -32.18 0.56
CA THR A 268 -7.73 -31.50 -0.38
C THR A 268 -7.52 -31.96 -1.83
N PRO A 269 -7.59 -33.28 -2.13
CA PRO A 269 -7.40 -33.77 -3.49
C PRO A 269 -8.41 -33.14 -4.47
N ASP A 270 -9.66 -32.96 -4.03
CA ASP A 270 -10.73 -32.41 -4.86
C ASP A 270 -10.50 -30.94 -5.27
N ALA A 271 -9.63 -30.21 -4.56
CA ALA A 271 -9.24 -28.85 -4.94
C ALA A 271 -8.45 -28.82 -6.26
N VAL A 272 -7.64 -29.86 -6.50
CA VAL A 272 -6.90 -30.03 -7.76
C VAL A 272 -7.88 -30.28 -8.91
N ASP A 273 -8.87 -31.14 -8.69
CA ASP A 273 -9.86 -31.47 -9.71
C ASP A 273 -10.80 -30.30 -9.97
N TYR A 274 -11.22 -29.57 -8.94
CA TYR A 274 -11.95 -28.31 -9.07
C TYR A 274 -11.15 -27.31 -9.93
N ALA A 275 -9.89 -27.07 -9.61
CA ALA A 275 -9.06 -26.11 -10.34
C ALA A 275 -8.84 -26.54 -11.80
N ARG A 276 -8.66 -27.84 -12.07
CA ARG A 276 -8.55 -28.37 -13.42
C ARG A 276 -9.85 -28.22 -14.22
N THR A 277 -10.99 -28.51 -13.61
CA THR A 277 -12.30 -28.34 -14.23
C THR A 277 -12.55 -26.87 -14.60
N GLU A 278 -12.25 -25.94 -13.69
CA GLU A 278 -12.39 -24.52 -13.97
C GLU A 278 -11.42 -24.05 -15.09
N LEU A 279 -10.17 -24.51 -15.09
CA LEU A 279 -9.23 -24.24 -16.19
C LEU A 279 -9.72 -24.79 -17.53
N GLN A 280 -10.34 -25.97 -17.56
CA GLN A 280 -10.95 -26.54 -18.77
C GLN A 280 -12.14 -25.68 -19.24
N ARG A 281 -12.97 -25.20 -18.32
CA ARG A 281 -14.08 -24.28 -18.66
C ARG A 281 -13.60 -22.95 -19.23
N MET A 282 -12.46 -22.44 -18.75
CA MET A 282 -11.84 -21.26 -19.32
C MET A 282 -11.30 -21.47 -20.73
N GLY A 283 -11.09 -22.73 -21.14
CA GLY A 283 -10.55 -23.09 -22.45
C GLY A 283 -9.09 -22.63 -22.66
N PRO A 284 -8.61 -22.61 -23.93
CA PRO A 284 -7.27 -22.12 -24.26
C PRO A 284 -7.10 -20.63 -23.94
N LEU A 285 -5.85 -20.16 -23.91
CA LEU A 285 -5.54 -18.73 -23.70
C LEU A 285 -6.25 -17.87 -24.76
N SER A 286 -7.08 -16.94 -24.29
CA SER A 286 -7.75 -15.97 -25.14
C SER A 286 -6.77 -14.98 -25.77
N GLY A 287 -7.21 -14.24 -26.80
CA GLY A 287 -6.42 -13.18 -27.39
C GLY A 287 -6.02 -12.10 -26.36
N GLY A 288 -6.95 -11.69 -25.53
CA GLY A 288 -6.71 -10.72 -24.46
C GLY A 288 -5.72 -11.21 -23.41
N GLU A 289 -5.80 -12.48 -22.97
CA GLU A 289 -4.82 -13.07 -22.04
C GLU A 289 -3.41 -13.09 -22.63
N ARG A 290 -3.26 -13.42 -23.93
CA ARG A 290 -1.95 -13.41 -24.61
C ARG A 290 -1.37 -11.99 -24.69
N VAL A 291 -2.21 -11.01 -25.00
CA VAL A 291 -1.81 -9.59 -25.01
C VAL A 291 -1.37 -9.16 -23.61
N MET A 292 -2.12 -9.51 -22.56
CA MET A 292 -1.74 -9.20 -21.17
C MET A 292 -0.38 -9.81 -20.80
N ILE A 293 -0.14 -11.07 -21.14
CA ILE A 293 1.15 -11.75 -20.88
C ILE A 293 2.27 -11.02 -21.59
N GLY A 294 2.08 -10.70 -22.88
CA GLY A 294 3.07 -9.96 -23.68
C GLY A 294 3.34 -8.57 -23.11
N THR A 295 2.28 -7.83 -22.75
CA THR A 295 2.39 -6.50 -22.13
C THR A 295 3.19 -6.58 -20.83
N PHE A 296 2.88 -7.55 -19.96
CA PHE A 296 3.63 -7.73 -18.71
C PHE A 296 5.09 -8.07 -18.93
N GLY A 297 5.39 -8.91 -19.93
CA GLY A 297 6.78 -9.19 -20.33
C GLY A 297 7.52 -7.91 -20.75
N ILE A 298 6.89 -7.07 -21.57
CA ILE A 298 7.45 -5.79 -22.00
C ILE A 298 7.66 -4.86 -20.80
N LEU A 299 6.67 -4.71 -19.93
CA LEU A 299 6.78 -3.86 -18.75
C LEU A 299 7.93 -4.29 -17.84
N LEU A 300 8.09 -5.60 -17.57
CA LEU A 300 9.20 -6.12 -16.76
C LEU A 300 10.55 -5.82 -17.39
N VAL A 301 10.70 -6.07 -18.69
CA VAL A 301 11.95 -5.80 -19.43
C VAL A 301 12.34 -4.32 -19.33
N LEU A 302 11.35 -3.42 -19.47
CA LEU A 302 11.58 -1.98 -19.43
C LEU A 302 11.80 -1.47 -17.98
N TRP A 303 11.03 -1.92 -16.99
CA TRP A 303 11.25 -1.54 -15.59
C TRP A 303 12.54 -2.13 -15.02
N ALA A 304 12.94 -3.33 -15.44
CA ALA A 304 14.24 -3.90 -15.12
C ALA A 304 15.41 -3.19 -15.83
N ASN A 305 15.12 -2.19 -16.65
CA ASN A 305 16.11 -1.40 -17.40
C ASN A 305 17.02 -2.24 -18.33
N LEU A 306 16.54 -3.42 -18.78
CA LEU A 306 17.31 -4.32 -19.63
C LEU A 306 17.78 -3.67 -20.95
N PRO A 307 16.96 -2.84 -21.64
CA PRO A 307 17.43 -2.14 -22.84
C PRO A 307 18.64 -1.23 -22.57
N ALA A 308 18.66 -0.52 -21.46
CA ALA A 308 19.80 0.33 -21.13
C ALA A 308 21.05 -0.48 -20.75
N MET A 309 20.89 -1.68 -20.16
CA MET A 309 22.02 -2.58 -19.89
C MET A 309 22.66 -3.11 -21.18
N VAL A 310 21.84 -3.32 -22.23
CA VAL A 310 22.31 -3.89 -23.52
C VAL A 310 22.77 -2.79 -24.49
N PHE A 311 21.99 -1.72 -24.63
CA PHE A 311 22.19 -0.68 -25.66
C PHE A 311 22.74 0.64 -25.12
N GLY A 312 22.94 0.75 -23.80
CA GLY A 312 23.50 1.93 -23.15
C GLY A 312 22.47 2.86 -22.48
N PRO A 313 22.96 3.82 -21.67
CA PRO A 313 22.13 4.65 -20.78
C PRO A 313 21.04 5.49 -21.49
N ALA A 314 21.23 5.80 -22.78
CA ALA A 314 20.23 6.53 -23.59
C ALA A 314 18.89 5.78 -23.72
N PHE A 315 18.85 4.48 -23.44
CA PHE A 315 17.64 3.66 -23.47
C PHE A 315 16.98 3.49 -22.09
N THR A 316 17.42 4.25 -21.10
CA THR A 316 16.74 4.32 -19.80
C THR A 316 15.42 5.07 -19.95
N LEU A 317 14.31 4.42 -19.53
CA LEU A 317 12.99 5.03 -19.54
C LEU A 317 12.53 5.32 -18.09
N ASP A 318 11.85 6.47 -17.92
CA ASP A 318 11.15 6.76 -16.69
C ASP A 318 10.07 5.69 -16.41
N PRO A 319 9.93 5.18 -15.19
CA PRO A 319 8.95 4.15 -14.86
C PRO A 319 7.50 4.52 -15.22
N THR A 320 7.17 5.80 -15.21
CA THR A 320 5.83 6.30 -15.58
C THR A 320 5.60 6.17 -17.08
N VAL A 321 6.63 6.50 -17.90
CA VAL A 321 6.57 6.30 -19.36
C VAL A 321 6.35 4.82 -19.68
N VAL A 322 7.04 3.93 -18.98
CA VAL A 322 6.87 2.47 -19.15
C VAL A 322 5.43 2.05 -18.85
N ALA A 323 4.83 2.57 -17.77
CA ALA A 323 3.41 2.29 -17.47
C ALA A 323 2.47 2.76 -18.58
N PHE A 324 2.70 3.97 -19.14
CA PHE A 324 1.93 4.48 -20.28
C PHE A 324 2.09 3.61 -21.54
N VAL A 325 3.28 3.07 -21.81
CA VAL A 325 3.49 2.09 -22.90
C VAL A 325 2.60 0.87 -22.70
N GLY A 326 2.53 0.33 -21.49
CA GLY A 326 1.63 -0.78 -21.18
C GLY A 326 0.16 -0.46 -21.42
N LEU A 327 -0.31 0.70 -20.93
CA LEU A 327 -1.68 1.15 -21.16
C LEU A 327 -1.98 1.33 -22.65
N PHE A 328 -1.06 1.95 -23.39
CA PHE A 328 -1.17 2.16 -24.83
C PHE A 328 -1.31 0.83 -25.58
N ILE A 329 -0.48 -0.18 -25.27
CA ILE A 329 -0.59 -1.51 -25.88
C ILE A 329 -1.97 -2.12 -25.64
N LEU A 330 -2.50 -2.03 -24.42
CA LEU A 330 -3.80 -2.60 -24.08
C LEU A 330 -4.96 -1.92 -24.81
N ILE A 331 -4.88 -0.60 -25.00
CA ILE A 331 -5.90 0.18 -25.74
C ILE A 331 -5.85 -0.14 -27.24
N ILE A 332 -4.68 -0.07 -27.88
CA ILE A 332 -4.58 -0.30 -29.34
C ILE A 332 -4.90 -1.72 -29.75
N THR A 333 -4.70 -2.70 -28.83
CA THR A 333 -5.07 -4.09 -29.07
C THR A 333 -6.54 -4.40 -28.76
N GLY A 334 -7.31 -3.41 -28.24
CA GLY A 334 -8.69 -3.59 -27.82
C GLY A 334 -8.87 -4.51 -26.61
N THR A 335 -7.79 -4.82 -25.87
CA THR A 335 -7.87 -5.59 -24.62
C THR A 335 -8.64 -4.83 -23.55
N ILE A 336 -8.41 -3.53 -23.45
CA ILE A 336 -9.26 -2.57 -22.74
C ILE A 336 -9.68 -1.48 -23.75
N ASP A 337 -10.86 -0.91 -23.52
CA ASP A 337 -11.38 0.22 -24.29
C ASP A 337 -11.33 1.51 -23.48
N TRP A 338 -11.70 2.63 -24.09
CA TRP A 338 -11.69 3.92 -23.41
C TRP A 338 -12.73 4.01 -22.29
N ASP A 339 -13.86 3.31 -22.43
CA ASP A 339 -14.88 3.25 -21.39
C ASP A 339 -14.37 2.46 -20.17
N ASP A 340 -13.56 1.40 -20.34
CA ASP A 340 -12.85 0.74 -19.26
C ASP A 340 -11.95 1.71 -18.50
N VAL A 341 -11.20 2.55 -19.21
CA VAL A 341 -10.33 3.57 -18.65
C VAL A 341 -11.15 4.58 -17.83
N LEU A 342 -12.21 5.14 -18.41
CA LEU A 342 -13.05 6.14 -17.75
C LEU A 342 -13.84 5.56 -16.57
N SER A 343 -14.26 4.30 -16.65
CA SER A 343 -15.02 3.63 -15.60
C SER A 343 -14.19 3.07 -14.45
N GLU A 344 -12.84 3.06 -14.55
CA GLU A 344 -11.98 2.59 -13.46
C GLU A 344 -11.88 3.65 -12.35
N LYS A 345 -12.94 3.75 -11.56
CA LYS A 345 -13.10 4.76 -10.50
C LYS A 345 -11.93 4.75 -9.51
N SER A 346 -11.32 3.60 -9.26
CA SER A 346 -10.21 3.50 -8.29
C SER A 346 -8.95 4.22 -8.77
N ALA A 347 -8.71 4.27 -10.07
CA ALA A 347 -7.59 5.00 -10.65
C ALA A 347 -7.77 6.52 -10.48
N TRP A 348 -8.94 7.03 -10.87
CA TRP A 348 -9.27 8.46 -10.80
C TRP A 348 -9.41 8.97 -9.36
N ASP A 349 -10.03 8.16 -8.46
CA ASP A 349 -10.09 8.48 -7.04
C ASP A 349 -8.67 8.54 -6.44
N THR A 350 -7.79 7.62 -6.86
CA THR A 350 -6.37 7.62 -6.42
C THR A 350 -5.64 8.88 -6.88
N LEU A 351 -5.84 9.34 -8.11
CA LEU A 351 -5.26 10.60 -8.59
C LEU A 351 -5.57 11.76 -7.62
N ILE A 352 -6.82 11.86 -7.19
CA ILE A 352 -7.28 12.96 -6.36
C ILE A 352 -6.76 12.83 -4.93
N TRP A 353 -7.06 11.72 -4.24
CA TRP A 353 -6.72 11.64 -2.81
C TRP A 353 -5.22 11.48 -2.57
N PHE A 354 -4.53 10.76 -3.43
CA PHE A 354 -3.08 10.61 -3.28
C PHE A 354 -2.37 11.91 -3.65
N GLY A 355 -2.82 12.59 -4.72
CA GLY A 355 -2.33 13.92 -5.07
C GLY A 355 -2.47 14.93 -3.92
N ALA A 356 -3.62 14.99 -3.28
CA ALA A 356 -3.83 15.89 -2.16
C ALA A 356 -2.89 15.60 -0.97
N LEU A 357 -2.72 14.33 -0.60
CA LEU A 357 -1.82 13.95 0.50
C LEU A 357 -0.35 14.26 0.17
N VAL A 358 0.09 13.97 -1.05
CA VAL A 358 1.46 14.29 -1.51
C VAL A 358 1.68 15.80 -1.52
N MET A 359 0.73 16.56 -2.06
CA MET A 359 0.79 18.04 -2.03
C MET A 359 0.95 18.57 -0.61
N MET A 360 0.11 18.13 0.33
CA MET A 360 0.21 18.60 1.72
C MET A 360 1.55 18.22 2.35
N ALA A 361 2.05 16.99 2.13
CA ALA A 361 3.35 16.55 2.62
C ALA A 361 4.50 17.40 2.04
N GLU A 362 4.45 17.73 0.75
CA GLU A 362 5.43 18.60 0.10
C GLU A 362 5.38 20.03 0.66
N GLN A 363 4.19 20.58 0.88
CA GLN A 363 4.04 21.92 1.46
C GLN A 363 4.48 21.97 2.93
N LEU A 364 4.21 20.92 3.73
CA LEU A 364 4.75 20.80 5.10
C LEU A 364 6.29 20.78 5.10
N ASN A 365 6.90 20.12 4.13
CA ASN A 365 8.36 20.13 3.98
C ASN A 365 8.89 21.52 3.59
N LYS A 366 8.28 22.18 2.58
CA LYS A 366 8.67 23.54 2.14
C LYS A 366 8.50 24.59 3.24
N THR A 367 7.51 24.44 4.12
CA THR A 367 7.24 25.38 5.23
C THR A 367 8.07 25.09 6.49
N GLY A 368 9.02 24.12 6.44
CA GLY A 368 9.93 23.80 7.53
C GLY A 368 9.35 22.90 8.63
N VAL A 369 8.09 22.48 8.52
CA VAL A 369 7.43 21.63 9.53
C VAL A 369 8.17 20.30 9.71
N ILE A 370 8.60 19.68 8.62
CA ILE A 370 9.33 18.39 8.69
C ILE A 370 10.65 18.56 9.43
N ALA A 371 11.40 19.61 9.15
CA ALA A 371 12.66 19.93 9.85
C ALA A 371 12.43 20.19 11.35
N TRP A 372 11.39 20.97 11.70
CA TRP A 372 11.01 21.23 13.08
C TRP A 372 10.65 19.95 13.84
N PHE A 373 9.77 19.12 13.26
CA PHE A 373 9.36 17.85 13.88
C PHE A 373 10.54 16.87 14.02
N SER A 374 11.41 16.82 13.02
CA SER A 374 12.63 16.00 13.07
C SER A 374 13.59 16.45 14.17
N ALA A 375 13.77 17.77 14.36
CA ALA A 375 14.57 18.30 15.46
C ALA A 375 13.99 17.96 16.83
N LEU A 376 12.66 18.03 16.97
CA LEU A 376 11.96 17.66 18.20
C LEU A 376 12.19 16.19 18.56
N LEU A 377 12.02 15.28 17.62
CA LEU A 377 12.24 13.84 17.81
C LEU A 377 13.73 13.55 18.13
N LYS A 378 14.65 14.15 17.36
CA LYS A 378 16.08 13.99 17.59
C LYS A 378 16.47 14.41 19.00
N ASN A 379 16.04 15.58 19.44
CA ASN A 379 16.34 16.09 20.77
C ASN A 379 15.77 15.16 21.87
N GLY A 380 14.56 14.63 21.69
CA GLY A 380 13.96 13.66 22.60
C GLY A 380 14.78 12.38 22.71
N ILE A 381 15.23 11.82 21.59
CA ILE A 381 16.06 10.60 21.55
C ILE A 381 17.43 10.84 22.19
N VAL A 382 18.09 11.95 21.86
CA VAL A 382 19.41 12.33 22.41
C VAL A 382 19.29 12.57 23.92
N SER A 383 18.26 13.26 24.39
CA SER A 383 18.05 13.51 25.83
C SER A 383 17.76 12.23 26.61
N ALA A 384 17.22 11.19 25.96
CA ALA A 384 17.03 9.86 26.54
C ALA A 384 18.33 9.04 26.64
N GLY A 385 19.48 9.56 26.15
CA GLY A 385 20.78 8.90 26.21
C GLY A 385 20.91 7.65 25.34
N LEU A 386 20.06 7.49 24.32
CA LEU A 386 20.09 6.32 23.44
C LEU A 386 21.23 6.39 22.45
N GLY A 387 21.99 5.29 22.32
CA GLY A 387 22.95 5.11 21.23
C GLY A 387 22.22 5.03 19.87
N TRP A 388 22.94 5.23 18.77
CA TRP A 388 22.36 5.28 17.43
C TRP A 388 21.66 3.95 17.04
N GLU A 389 22.18 2.78 17.50
CA GLU A 389 21.57 1.47 17.23
C GLU A 389 20.18 1.37 17.86
N ALA A 390 20.08 1.74 19.14
CA ALA A 390 18.80 1.74 19.85
C ALA A 390 17.84 2.78 19.26
N ALA A 391 18.35 3.94 18.85
CA ALA A 391 17.57 4.98 18.19
C ALA A 391 17.04 4.50 16.83
N ALA A 392 17.86 3.85 16.02
CA ALA A 392 17.47 3.28 14.74
C ALA A 392 16.37 2.20 14.91
N ALA A 393 16.59 1.26 15.84
CA ALA A 393 15.61 0.23 16.15
C ALA A 393 14.29 0.85 16.67
N LEU A 394 14.36 1.82 17.57
CA LEU A 394 13.19 2.51 18.11
C LEU A 394 12.42 3.23 17.01
N LEU A 395 13.08 3.92 16.08
CA LEU A 395 12.43 4.60 14.96
C LEU A 395 11.68 3.61 14.06
N VAL A 396 12.30 2.47 13.71
CA VAL A 396 11.63 1.42 12.92
C VAL A 396 10.41 0.87 13.66
N LEU A 397 10.55 0.53 14.94
CA LEU A 397 9.46 -0.01 15.74
C LEU A 397 8.33 1.00 15.94
N LEU A 398 8.65 2.26 16.27
CA LEU A 398 7.65 3.31 16.42
C LEU A 398 6.92 3.55 15.10
N PHE A 399 7.63 3.58 13.97
CA PHE A 399 7.01 3.72 12.66
C PHE A 399 6.06 2.55 12.39
N VAL A 400 6.52 1.31 12.51
CA VAL A 400 5.70 0.13 12.22
C VAL A 400 4.48 0.04 13.15
N PHE A 401 4.67 0.15 14.46
CA PHE A 401 3.57 -0.03 15.42
C PHE A 401 2.63 1.18 15.53
N SER A 402 3.06 2.39 15.14
CA SER A 402 2.13 3.53 15.04
C SER A 402 1.04 3.30 13.99
N HIS A 403 1.19 2.29 13.11
CA HIS A 403 0.15 1.91 12.15
C HIS A 403 -1.17 1.42 12.79
N TYR A 404 -1.16 1.02 14.05
CA TYR A 404 -2.40 0.78 14.81
C TYR A 404 -3.35 1.99 14.83
N PHE A 405 -2.83 3.20 14.64
CA PHE A 405 -3.61 4.43 14.60
C PHE A 405 -4.03 4.83 13.17
N PHE A 406 -3.61 4.10 12.14
CA PHE A 406 -3.87 4.44 10.75
C PHE A 406 -4.70 3.37 10.04
N ALA A 407 -5.80 3.80 9.41
CA ALA A 407 -6.64 2.92 8.58
C ALA A 407 -6.22 2.90 7.09
N SER A 408 -5.08 3.46 6.76
CA SER A 408 -4.54 3.54 5.39
C SER A 408 -3.03 3.57 5.42
N THR A 409 -2.41 2.63 4.73
CA THR A 409 -0.96 2.56 4.52
C THR A 409 -0.41 3.85 3.91
N THR A 410 -1.09 4.38 2.88
CA THR A 410 -0.65 5.62 2.21
C THR A 410 -0.74 6.82 3.13
N ALA A 411 -1.83 6.95 3.90
CA ALA A 411 -1.97 8.04 4.86
C ALA A 411 -0.85 8.01 5.91
N HIS A 412 -0.49 6.84 6.42
CA HIS A 412 0.60 6.68 7.37
C HIS A 412 1.95 7.06 6.76
N ILE A 413 2.29 6.50 5.58
CA ILE A 413 3.54 6.80 4.89
C ILE A 413 3.65 8.29 4.59
N SER A 414 2.59 8.91 4.05
CA SER A 414 2.55 10.35 3.74
C SER A 414 2.72 11.22 4.98
N ALA A 415 2.16 10.79 6.12
CA ALA A 415 2.19 11.58 7.36
C ALA A 415 3.53 11.50 8.08
N MET A 416 4.18 10.33 8.10
CA MET A 416 5.25 10.06 9.06
C MET A 416 6.59 9.67 8.41
N MET A 417 6.57 9.01 7.25
CA MET A 417 7.78 8.38 6.71
C MET A 417 8.93 9.37 6.51
N LEU A 418 8.69 10.51 5.87
CA LEU A 418 9.73 11.50 5.60
C LEU A 418 10.37 12.01 6.89
N ALA A 419 9.58 12.29 7.93
CA ALA A 419 10.09 12.76 9.21
C ALA A 419 10.97 11.71 9.89
N PHE A 420 10.52 10.44 9.92
CA PHE A 420 11.30 9.34 10.51
C PHE A 420 12.61 9.08 9.76
N LEU A 421 12.58 9.10 8.41
CA LEU A 421 13.79 9.00 7.59
C LEU A 421 14.76 10.15 7.86
N THR A 422 14.26 11.38 7.98
CA THR A 422 15.08 12.59 8.27
C THR A 422 15.74 12.49 9.65
N VAL A 423 15.00 12.04 10.68
CA VAL A 423 15.55 11.82 12.02
C VAL A 423 16.62 10.73 11.98
N GLY A 424 16.34 9.61 11.32
CA GLY A 424 17.31 8.53 11.16
C GLY A 424 18.58 8.97 10.45
N ALA A 425 18.47 9.74 9.36
CA ALA A 425 19.62 10.29 8.66
C ALA A 425 20.49 11.24 9.52
N ALA A 426 19.89 11.88 10.52
CA ALA A 426 20.59 12.77 11.44
C ALA A 426 21.22 12.06 12.65
N LEU A 427 20.80 10.82 12.95
CA LEU A 427 21.28 10.05 14.13
C LEU A 427 22.14 8.86 13.75
N VAL A 428 21.84 8.18 12.65
CA VAL A 428 22.53 6.97 12.19
C VAL A 428 23.83 7.36 11.48
N PRO A 429 24.97 6.75 11.82
CA PRO A 429 26.23 7.01 11.12
C PRO A 429 26.11 6.70 9.61
N PRO A 430 26.79 7.47 8.73
CA PRO A 430 26.63 7.35 7.28
C PRO A 430 26.82 5.92 6.73
N GLN A 431 27.74 5.15 7.29
CA GLN A 431 28.01 3.75 6.87
C GLN A 431 26.87 2.77 7.23
N TYR A 432 25.95 3.13 8.12
CA TYR A 432 24.78 2.32 8.50
C TYR A 432 23.44 2.92 8.03
N LEU A 433 23.50 4.06 7.34
CA LEU A 433 22.29 4.77 6.91
C LEU A 433 21.48 3.92 5.92
N THR A 434 22.14 3.31 4.93
CA THR A 434 21.45 2.50 3.91
C THR A 434 20.68 1.33 4.51
N PRO A 435 21.24 0.46 5.37
CA PRO A 435 20.46 -0.60 6.01
C PRO A 435 19.30 -0.07 6.88
N PHE A 436 19.47 1.05 7.57
CA PHE A 436 18.38 1.70 8.30
C PHE A 436 17.26 2.12 7.34
N LEU A 437 17.57 2.79 6.24
CA LEU A 437 16.60 3.21 5.24
C LEU A 437 15.86 2.01 4.63
N LEU A 438 16.57 0.93 4.30
CA LEU A 438 15.97 -0.30 3.78
C LEU A 438 15.07 -1.02 4.81
N MET A 439 15.42 -0.96 6.10
CA MET A 439 14.53 -1.42 7.18
C MET A 439 13.25 -0.59 7.25
N MET A 440 13.34 0.73 7.10
CA MET A 440 12.17 1.62 7.02
C MET A 440 11.30 1.32 5.79
N VAL A 441 11.94 1.07 4.64
CA VAL A 441 11.26 0.63 3.40
C VAL A 441 10.49 -0.67 3.65
N ALA A 442 11.12 -1.69 4.23
CA ALA A 442 10.45 -2.95 4.59
C ALA A 442 9.32 -2.72 5.60
N GLY A 443 9.57 -1.94 6.64
CA GLY A 443 8.58 -1.58 7.67
C GLY A 443 7.31 -0.95 7.10
N SER A 444 7.42 -0.20 5.99
CA SER A 444 6.29 0.47 5.34
C SER A 444 5.22 -0.49 4.78
N THR A 445 5.56 -1.75 4.59
CA THR A 445 4.62 -2.80 4.14
C THR A 445 4.38 -3.87 5.21
N ILE A 446 5.37 -4.19 6.03
CA ILE A 446 5.22 -5.12 7.16
C ILE A 446 4.10 -4.65 8.11
N MET A 447 3.99 -3.35 8.37
CA MET A 447 2.95 -2.76 9.20
C MET A 447 1.51 -3.07 8.72
N MET A 448 1.31 -3.40 7.44
CA MET A 448 0.00 -3.76 6.90
C MET A 448 -0.58 -5.05 7.48
N THR A 449 0.22 -5.87 8.16
CA THR A 449 -0.22 -7.13 8.78
C THR A 449 -1.02 -6.91 10.08
N LEU A 450 -0.85 -5.77 10.76
CA LEU A 450 -1.25 -5.57 12.15
C LEU A 450 -2.75 -5.57 12.38
N THR A 451 -3.54 -4.87 11.55
CA THR A 451 -4.97 -4.65 11.83
C THR A 451 -5.87 -5.03 10.65
N HIS A 452 -7.14 -5.30 10.96
CA HIS A 452 -8.17 -5.59 9.95
C HIS A 452 -8.59 -4.37 9.11
N TYR A 453 -7.97 -3.23 9.34
CA TYR A 453 -8.15 -1.97 8.59
C TYR A 453 -6.82 -1.38 8.09
N ALA A 454 -5.70 -2.08 8.27
CA ALA A 454 -4.36 -1.56 7.97
C ALA A 454 -4.17 -1.14 6.50
N THR A 455 -4.78 -1.83 5.58
CA THR A 455 -4.73 -1.54 4.14
C THR A 455 -6.08 -1.82 3.49
N GLY A 456 -6.29 -1.37 2.25
CA GLY A 456 -7.56 -1.57 1.55
C GLY A 456 -7.97 -3.03 1.33
N THR A 457 -7.02 -3.96 1.34
CA THR A 457 -7.29 -5.41 1.25
C THR A 457 -7.87 -5.97 2.54
N SER A 458 -7.41 -5.49 3.70
CA SER A 458 -7.77 -6.01 5.02
C SER A 458 -9.28 -6.03 5.29
N PRO A 459 -10.03 -4.93 5.08
CA PRO A 459 -11.48 -4.93 5.31
C PRO A 459 -12.24 -5.89 4.40
N ILE A 460 -11.77 -6.13 3.17
CA ILE A 460 -12.41 -7.05 2.22
C ILE A 460 -12.29 -8.48 2.72
N ILE A 461 -11.07 -8.89 3.11
CA ILE A 461 -10.83 -10.25 3.59
C ILE A 461 -11.49 -10.45 4.96
N PHE A 462 -11.33 -9.50 5.88
CA PHE A 462 -11.94 -9.56 7.21
C PHE A 462 -13.48 -9.56 7.14
N GLY A 463 -14.05 -8.71 6.28
CA GLY A 463 -15.50 -8.62 6.07
C GLY A 463 -16.15 -9.88 5.50
N SER A 464 -15.35 -10.81 4.96
CA SER A 464 -15.84 -12.13 4.54
C SER A 464 -16.22 -13.07 5.71
N GLY A 465 -15.87 -12.71 6.95
CA GLY A 465 -16.30 -13.39 8.17
C GLY A 465 -15.48 -14.63 8.55
N TYR A 466 -14.47 -15.02 7.78
CA TYR A 466 -13.67 -16.23 8.05
C TYR A 466 -12.73 -16.09 9.26
N VAL A 467 -12.39 -14.86 9.65
CA VAL A 467 -11.40 -14.60 10.70
C VAL A 467 -11.98 -13.72 11.80
N THR A 468 -11.88 -14.15 13.06
CA THR A 468 -12.30 -13.34 14.20
C THR A 468 -11.31 -12.20 14.45
N LEU A 469 -11.76 -11.11 15.06
CA LEU A 469 -10.94 -9.94 15.38
C LEU A 469 -9.72 -10.30 16.21
N GLY A 470 -9.91 -11.10 17.26
CA GLY A 470 -8.82 -11.53 18.15
C GLY A 470 -7.77 -12.38 17.42
N THR A 471 -8.20 -13.30 16.54
CA THR A 471 -7.30 -14.10 15.71
C THR A 471 -6.52 -13.22 14.74
N TRP A 472 -7.18 -12.26 14.08
CA TRP A 472 -6.52 -11.34 13.15
C TRP A 472 -5.39 -10.55 13.81
N TRP A 473 -5.70 -9.90 14.94
CA TRP A 473 -4.73 -9.06 15.64
C TRP A 473 -3.56 -9.86 16.21
N ARG A 474 -3.85 -11.03 16.84
CA ARG A 474 -2.81 -11.91 17.38
C ARG A 474 -1.88 -12.42 16.27
N VAL A 475 -2.44 -12.97 15.20
CA VAL A 475 -1.65 -13.53 14.09
C VAL A 475 -0.91 -12.39 13.37
N GLY A 476 -1.56 -11.27 13.11
CA GLY A 476 -0.96 -10.10 12.47
C GLY A 476 0.24 -9.56 13.26
N PHE A 477 0.13 -9.45 14.59
CA PHE A 477 1.24 -9.04 15.44
C PHE A 477 2.42 -10.04 15.40
N VAL A 478 2.14 -11.34 15.53
CA VAL A 478 3.19 -12.39 15.50
C VAL A 478 3.90 -12.39 14.15
N MET A 479 3.16 -12.32 13.06
CA MET A 479 3.73 -12.29 11.70
C MET A 479 4.54 -11.00 11.47
N CYS A 480 4.06 -9.85 11.94
CA CYS A 480 4.79 -8.59 11.89
C CYS A 480 6.17 -8.70 12.56
N VAL A 481 6.21 -9.26 13.77
CA VAL A 481 7.48 -9.45 14.51
C VAL A 481 8.40 -10.42 13.76
N ILE A 482 7.89 -11.53 13.25
CA ILE A 482 8.68 -12.51 12.49
C ILE A 482 9.26 -11.84 11.22
N GLU A 483 8.46 -11.12 10.47
CA GLU A 483 8.91 -10.41 9.27
C GLU A 483 9.97 -9.36 9.59
N LEU A 484 9.79 -8.55 10.64
CA LEU A 484 10.80 -7.59 11.11
C LEU A 484 12.12 -8.28 11.46
N VAL A 485 12.08 -9.41 12.16
CA VAL A 485 13.29 -10.18 12.51
C VAL A 485 13.98 -10.75 11.27
N ILE A 486 13.21 -11.29 10.31
CA ILE A 486 13.77 -11.80 9.03
C ILE A 486 14.47 -10.67 8.28
N TYR A 487 13.86 -9.48 8.18
CA TYR A 487 14.49 -8.34 7.51
C TYR A 487 15.68 -7.79 8.29
N ALA A 488 15.61 -7.72 9.63
CA ALA A 488 16.72 -7.24 10.45
C ALA A 488 17.96 -8.16 10.41
N VAL A 489 17.76 -9.46 10.28
CA VAL A 489 18.86 -10.43 10.26
C VAL A 489 19.24 -10.78 8.83
N LEU A 490 18.34 -11.40 8.10
CA LEU A 490 18.61 -11.92 6.75
C LEU A 490 18.65 -10.79 5.71
N GLY A 491 17.80 -9.76 5.86
CA GLY A 491 17.80 -8.61 4.97
C GLY A 491 19.10 -7.82 5.06
N VAL A 492 19.56 -7.49 6.27
CA VAL A 492 20.82 -6.77 6.49
C VAL A 492 22.02 -7.56 5.93
N MET A 493 22.08 -8.88 6.17
CA MET A 493 23.12 -9.74 5.59
C MET A 493 23.06 -9.76 4.05
N TRP A 494 21.85 -9.83 3.49
CA TRP A 494 21.63 -9.84 2.05
C TRP A 494 22.05 -8.53 1.38
N TRP A 495 21.71 -7.38 1.95
CA TRP A 495 22.08 -6.07 1.42
C TRP A 495 23.59 -5.86 1.43
N LYS A 496 24.27 -6.41 2.44
CA LYS A 496 25.74 -6.42 2.50
C LYS A 496 26.34 -7.29 1.39
N LEU A 497 25.78 -8.49 1.14
CA LEU A 497 26.21 -9.36 0.04
C LEU A 497 25.99 -8.74 -1.33
N LEU A 498 24.94 -7.94 -1.49
CA LEU A 498 24.68 -7.19 -2.73
C LEU A 498 25.63 -6.00 -2.92
N GLY A 499 26.46 -5.66 -1.95
CA GLY A 499 27.36 -4.51 -2.00
C GLY A 499 26.64 -3.16 -1.98
N ILE A 500 25.41 -3.12 -1.39
CA ILE A 500 24.61 -1.90 -1.31
C ILE A 500 25.00 -1.05 -0.10
N TRP A 501 25.69 -1.65 0.87
CA TRP A 501 26.28 -0.96 2.02
C TRP A 501 27.54 -1.65 2.55
#